data_8f4066296e8206fa7f80d720a9e2ef83
#
_entry.id   8f4066296e8206fa7f80d720a9e2ef83
#
_cell.length_a   1.000
_cell.length_b   1.000
_cell.length_c   1.000
_cell.angle_alpha   90.00
_cell.angle_beta   90.00
_cell.angle_gamma   90.00
#
_symmetry.space_group_name_H-M   'P 1'
#
loop_
_entity.id
_entity.type
_entity.pdbx_description
1 polymer ?
#
loop_
_entity_poly.entity_id
_entity_poly.type
_entity_poly.pdbx_seq_one_letter_code
_entity_poly.pdbx_strand_id
1 'polypeptide(L)'
;MNAGSYRKRIKIQKLSISENANGFETEEWTDFYGNYAYVNQLSGTEFWQAAEVKAQNTVKFTLRWHKKLDQINTKQFRIKMGERIFNITNVDNVMLKNETVKLSAVEVI
;
A
#
# COMPACT_ATOMS: atom_id res chain seq x y z
N MET A 1 22.43 -2.51 1.72
CA MET A 1 21.42 -1.96 2.63
C MET A 1 21.17 -2.93 3.77
N ASN A 2 21.07 -2.42 4.95
CA ASN A 2 20.65 -3.24 6.06
C ASN A 2 19.12 -3.41 6.01
N ALA A 3 18.70 -4.61 5.71
CA ALA A 3 17.29 -4.91 5.48
C ALA A 3 16.40 -4.56 6.66
N GLY A 4 16.90 -4.68 7.88
CA GLY A 4 16.11 -4.39 9.07
C GLY A 4 15.85 -2.92 9.32
N SER A 5 16.63 -2.01 8.71
CA SER A 5 16.57 -0.59 9.03
C SER A 5 15.26 0.09 8.64
N TYR A 6 14.59 -0.40 7.60
CA TYR A 6 13.41 0.26 7.04
C TYR A 6 12.15 -0.56 7.23
N ARG A 7 12.18 -1.45 8.18
CA ARG A 7 11.04 -2.29 8.47
C ARG A 7 10.06 -1.54 9.35
N LYS A 8 8.83 -1.39 8.84
CA LYS A 8 7.77 -0.68 9.55
C LYS A 8 6.51 -1.53 9.60
N ARG A 9 5.77 -1.39 10.68
CA ARG A 9 4.48 -2.05 10.78
C ARG A 9 3.46 -1.26 9.97
N ILE A 10 2.77 -1.96 9.08
CA ILE A 10 1.72 -1.37 8.25
C ILE A 10 0.43 -2.15 8.43
N LYS A 11 -0.67 -1.48 8.11
CA LYS A 11 -1.98 -2.13 7.99
C LYS A 11 -2.50 -1.89 6.60
N ILE A 12 -3.07 -2.94 6.01
CA ILE A 12 -3.77 -2.83 4.74
C ILE A 12 -5.24 -2.79 5.08
N GLN A 13 -5.92 -1.75 4.63
CA GLN A 13 -7.34 -1.53 4.89
C GLN A 13 -8.14 -1.75 3.63
N LYS A 14 -9.32 -2.31 3.81
CA LYS A 14 -10.26 -2.56 2.71
C LYS A 14 -11.42 -1.58 2.81
N LEU A 15 -11.80 -1.04 1.66
CA LEU A 15 -12.96 -0.16 1.55
C LEU A 15 -14.24 -0.98 1.56
N SER A 16 -15.15 -0.66 2.45
CA SER A 16 -16.49 -1.20 2.48
C SER A 16 -17.49 -0.09 2.19
N ILE A 17 -18.41 -0.36 1.28
CA ILE A 17 -19.47 0.58 0.93
C ILE A 17 -20.77 0.01 1.45
N SER A 18 -21.51 0.78 2.25
CA SER A 18 -22.79 0.38 2.77
C SER A 18 -23.80 1.51 2.65
N GLU A 19 -25.08 1.16 2.65
CA GLU A 19 -26.14 2.15 2.70
C GLU A 19 -26.56 2.37 4.15
N ASN A 20 -26.76 3.63 4.51
CA ASN A 20 -27.31 3.96 5.81
C ASN A 20 -28.84 3.88 5.78
N ALA A 21 -29.48 4.17 6.91
CA ALA A 21 -30.94 4.08 7.02
C ALA A 21 -31.69 5.02 6.07
N ASN A 22 -31.04 6.06 5.59
CA ASN A 22 -31.63 7.04 4.68
C ASN A 22 -31.34 6.72 3.19
N GLY A 23 -30.72 5.58 2.91
CA GLY A 23 -30.38 5.18 1.55
C GLY A 23 -29.13 5.83 0.97
N PHE A 24 -28.37 6.56 1.77
CA PHE A 24 -27.11 7.14 1.34
C PHE A 24 -25.97 6.13 1.48
N GLU A 25 -25.11 6.11 0.49
CA GLU A 25 -23.90 5.28 0.56
C GLU A 25 -22.89 5.88 1.53
N THR A 26 -22.34 5.04 2.37
CA THR A 26 -21.25 5.42 3.26
C THR A 26 -20.04 4.55 3.00
N GLU A 27 -18.87 5.17 3.03
CA GLU A 27 -17.61 4.45 2.84
C GLU A 27 -16.94 4.25 4.19
N GLU A 28 -16.48 3.05 4.43
CA GLU A 28 -15.77 2.71 5.66
C GLU A 28 -14.54 1.88 5.34
N TRP A 29 -13.42 2.25 5.94
CA TRP A 29 -12.18 1.52 5.81
C TRP A 29 -11.99 0.63 7.03
N THR A 30 -11.82 -0.67 6.78
CA THR A 30 -11.61 -1.65 7.83
C THR A 30 -10.27 -2.32 7.67
N ASP A 31 -9.66 -2.70 8.80
CA ASP A 31 -8.38 -3.39 8.76
C ASP A 31 -8.57 -4.76 8.12
N PHE A 32 -7.76 -5.04 7.09
CA PHE A 32 -7.82 -6.28 6.33
C PHE A 32 -6.64 -7.19 6.65
N TYR A 33 -5.44 -6.61 6.72
CA TYR A 33 -4.21 -7.36 6.96
C TYR A 33 -3.17 -6.44 7.58
N GLY A 34 -2.40 -6.95 8.50
CA GLY A 34 -1.32 -6.20 9.13
C GLY A 34 -0.05 -7.02 9.18
N ASN A 35 1.08 -6.40 8.89
CA ASN A 35 2.37 -7.03 8.99
C ASN A 35 3.46 -5.96 8.91
N TYR A 36 4.69 -6.42 9.06
CA TYR A 36 5.85 -5.56 8.81
C TYR A 36 6.19 -5.57 7.33
N ALA A 37 6.64 -4.44 6.84
CA ALA A 37 7.07 -4.28 5.47
C ALA A 37 8.37 -3.47 5.41
N TYR A 38 9.19 -3.76 4.42
CA TYR A 38 10.28 -2.86 4.09
C TYR A 38 9.70 -1.67 3.36
N VAL A 39 10.04 -0.48 3.81
CA VAL A 39 9.52 0.76 3.23
C VAL A 39 10.66 1.43 2.48
N ASN A 40 10.44 1.65 1.19
CA ASN A 40 11.44 2.23 0.31
C ASN A 40 10.82 3.38 -0.46
N GLN A 41 11.31 4.58 -0.19
CA GLN A 41 10.79 5.78 -0.84
C GLN A 41 11.63 6.09 -2.07
N LEU A 42 10.97 6.47 -3.16
CA LEU A 42 11.69 6.90 -4.34
C LEU A 42 12.46 8.19 -4.04
N SER A 43 13.72 8.21 -4.47
CA SER A 43 14.59 9.35 -4.22
C SER A 43 15.69 9.40 -5.28
N GLY A 44 16.44 10.50 -5.32
CA GLY A 44 17.59 10.66 -6.20
C GLY A 44 17.22 10.51 -7.67
N THR A 45 17.93 9.63 -8.35
CA THR A 45 17.77 9.44 -9.78
C THR A 45 16.37 8.94 -10.14
N GLU A 46 15.82 8.04 -9.33
CA GLU A 46 14.48 7.53 -9.56
C GLU A 46 13.44 8.64 -9.51
N PHE A 47 13.59 9.53 -8.56
CA PHE A 47 12.72 10.68 -8.41
C PHE A 47 12.74 11.55 -9.67
N TRP A 48 13.93 11.86 -10.17
CA TRP A 48 14.07 12.70 -11.36
C TRP A 48 13.57 12.02 -12.63
N GLN A 49 13.79 10.73 -12.75
CA GLN A 49 13.34 9.97 -13.92
C GLN A 49 11.82 9.84 -13.98
N ALA A 50 11.19 9.77 -12.85
CA ALA A 50 9.73 9.69 -12.81
C ALA A 50 9.09 10.97 -13.33
N ALA A 51 9.74 12.12 -13.12
CA ALA A 51 9.36 13.43 -13.69
C ALA A 51 7.92 13.85 -13.43
N GLU A 52 7.23 13.19 -12.52
CA GLU A 52 5.84 13.50 -12.22
C GLU A 52 5.69 13.89 -10.77
N VAL A 53 4.79 14.85 -10.52
CA VAL A 53 4.55 15.33 -9.17
C VAL A 53 4.10 14.20 -8.24
N LYS A 54 3.28 13.30 -8.74
CA LYS A 54 2.79 12.17 -7.94
C LYS A 54 3.89 11.21 -7.55
N ALA A 55 4.91 11.06 -8.36
CA ALA A 55 6.02 10.16 -8.07
C ALA A 55 6.87 10.65 -6.89
N GLN A 56 6.80 11.93 -6.56
CA GLN A 56 7.53 12.47 -5.43
C GLN A 56 7.12 11.83 -4.10
N ASN A 57 5.89 11.38 -4.02
CA ASN A 57 5.34 10.76 -2.80
C ASN A 57 5.16 9.26 -2.95
N THR A 58 5.76 8.66 -3.97
CA THR A 58 5.65 7.23 -4.20
C THR A 58 6.53 6.47 -3.23
N VAL A 59 5.95 5.49 -2.60
CA VAL A 59 6.63 4.64 -1.63
C VAL A 59 6.39 3.18 -2.03
N LYS A 60 7.43 2.37 -1.93
CA LYS A 60 7.32 0.94 -2.17
C LYS A 60 7.34 0.20 -0.83
N PHE A 61 6.37 -0.68 -0.67
CA PHE A 61 6.29 -1.54 0.50
C PHE A 61 6.55 -2.97 0.05
N THR A 62 7.54 -3.60 0.64
CA THR A 62 7.89 -4.98 0.31
C THR A 62 7.51 -5.85 1.48
N LEU A 63 6.62 -6.81 1.23
CA LEU A 63 6.11 -7.72 2.24
C LEU A 63 6.37 -9.15 1.83
N ARG A 64 6.46 -10.01 2.85
CA ARG A 64 6.41 -11.44 2.61
C ARG A 64 5.01 -11.81 2.12
N TRP A 65 4.92 -12.66 1.11
CA TRP A 65 3.63 -13.08 0.57
C TRP A 65 2.76 -13.73 1.65
N HIS A 66 1.49 -13.43 1.58
CA HIS A 66 0.47 -14.05 2.39
C HIS A 66 -0.78 -14.23 1.52
N LYS A 67 -1.53 -15.27 1.80
CA LYS A 67 -2.73 -15.60 1.03
C LYS A 67 -3.69 -14.42 0.89
N LYS A 68 -3.84 -13.62 1.93
CA LYS A 68 -4.69 -12.43 1.88
C LYS A 68 -4.21 -11.38 0.88
N LEU A 69 -2.92 -11.34 0.61
CA LEU A 69 -2.36 -10.35 -0.30
C LEU A 69 -2.78 -10.57 -1.75
N ASP A 70 -3.21 -11.78 -2.09
CA ASP A 70 -3.73 -12.05 -3.44
C ASP A 70 -5.04 -11.34 -3.73
N GLN A 71 -5.73 -10.88 -2.72
CA GLN A 71 -7.01 -10.19 -2.89
C GLN A 71 -6.86 -8.68 -3.08
N ILE A 72 -5.67 -8.16 -2.85
CA ILE A 72 -5.43 -6.72 -2.88
C ILE A 72 -5.47 -6.20 -4.31
N ASN A 73 -6.16 -5.08 -4.49
CA ASN A 73 -6.18 -4.37 -5.76
C ASN A 73 -5.95 -2.87 -5.51
N THR A 74 -5.89 -2.10 -6.58
CA THR A 74 -5.57 -0.68 -6.48
C THR A 74 -6.79 0.21 -6.22
N LYS A 75 -7.98 -0.36 -6.17
CA LYS A 75 -9.23 0.41 -6.07
C LYS A 75 -9.86 0.38 -4.69
N GLN A 76 -9.78 -0.76 -4.01
CA GLN A 76 -10.51 -1.00 -2.77
C GLN A 76 -9.61 -1.16 -1.55
N PHE A 77 -8.32 -0.94 -1.72
CA PHE A 77 -7.36 -1.15 -0.64
C PHE A 77 -6.42 0.04 -0.52
N ARG A 78 -6.03 0.30 0.71
CA ARG A 78 -5.02 1.32 1.01
C ARG A 78 -4.11 0.83 2.11
N ILE A 79 -2.96 1.49 2.26
CA ILE A 79 -2.00 1.17 3.31
C ILE A 79 -2.03 2.26 4.35
N LYS A 80 -2.03 1.86 5.61
CA LYS A 80 -1.91 2.78 6.74
C LYS A 80 -0.63 2.46 7.49
N MET A 81 0.23 3.44 7.64
CA MET A 81 1.47 3.34 8.40
C MET A 81 1.47 4.42 9.47
N GLY A 82 1.17 4.02 10.72
CA GLY A 82 0.92 5.00 11.76
C GLY A 82 -0.31 5.83 11.42
N GLU A 83 -0.13 7.13 11.26
CA GLU A 83 -1.21 8.04 10.85
C GLU A 83 -1.14 8.38 9.36
N ARG A 84 -0.16 7.84 8.65
CA ARG A 84 0.03 8.13 7.23
C ARG A 84 -0.78 7.14 6.39
N ILE A 85 -1.45 7.66 5.38
CA ILE A 85 -2.30 6.89 4.49
C ILE A 85 -1.71 6.90 3.09
N PHE A 86 -1.68 5.74 2.45
CA PHE A 86 -1.13 5.58 1.11
C PHE A 86 -2.14 4.87 0.21
N ASN A 87 -2.41 5.43 -0.95
CA ASN A 87 -3.22 4.77 -1.97
C ASN A 87 -2.36 3.83 -2.79
N ILE A 88 -2.76 2.58 -2.89
CA ILE A 88 -2.02 1.57 -3.64
C ILE A 88 -2.19 1.84 -5.14
N THR A 89 -1.08 1.96 -5.86
CA THR A 89 -1.08 2.21 -7.29
C THR A 89 -0.66 1.00 -8.10
N ASN A 90 0.04 0.05 -7.48
CA ASN A 90 0.46 -1.17 -8.16
C ASN A 90 0.68 -2.29 -7.16
N VAL A 91 0.33 -3.50 -7.55
CA VAL A 91 0.54 -4.71 -6.75
C VAL A 91 1.37 -5.67 -7.58
N ASP A 92 2.53 -6.05 -7.08
CA ASP A 92 3.45 -6.95 -7.77
C ASP A 92 3.78 -8.16 -6.89
N ASN A 93 3.26 -9.32 -7.27
CA ASN A 93 3.69 -10.59 -6.69
C ASN A 93 4.92 -11.04 -7.47
N VAL A 94 6.09 -10.74 -6.94
CA VAL A 94 7.35 -10.88 -7.64
C VAL A 94 7.48 -12.26 -8.27
N MET A 95 7.57 -12.29 -9.61
CA MET A 95 7.68 -13.49 -10.43
C MET A 95 6.57 -14.52 -10.19
N LEU A 96 5.46 -14.11 -9.59
CA LEU A 96 4.33 -14.99 -9.28
C LEU A 96 4.72 -16.20 -8.42
N LYS A 97 5.73 -16.06 -7.60
CA LYS A 97 6.26 -17.17 -6.78
C LYS A 97 5.61 -17.28 -5.41
N ASN A 98 4.73 -16.36 -5.05
CA ASN A 98 4.10 -16.32 -3.73
C ASN A 98 5.14 -16.27 -2.60
N GLU A 99 6.21 -15.53 -2.80
CA GLU A 99 7.26 -15.35 -1.81
C GLU A 99 7.33 -13.91 -1.32
N THR A 100 7.25 -12.97 -2.24
CA THR A 100 7.40 -11.55 -1.97
C THR A 100 6.38 -10.77 -2.75
N VAL A 101 5.78 -9.78 -2.10
CA VAL A 101 4.84 -8.85 -2.75
C VAL A 101 5.37 -7.44 -2.56
N LYS A 102 5.39 -6.69 -3.65
CA LYS A 102 5.77 -5.28 -3.64
C LYS A 102 4.54 -4.44 -3.96
N LEU A 103 4.22 -3.54 -3.06
CA LEU A 103 3.11 -2.61 -3.23
C LEU A 103 3.68 -1.22 -3.48
N SER A 104 3.32 -0.63 -4.61
CA SER A 104 3.64 0.77 -4.87
C SER A 104 2.45 1.60 -4.45
N ALA A 105 2.70 2.69 -3.75
CA ALA A 105 1.63 3.51 -3.23
C ALA A 105 2.04 4.98 -3.17
N VAL A 106 1.05 5.86 -3.23
CA VAL A 106 1.26 7.31 -3.15
C VAL A 106 0.60 7.81 -1.88
N GLU A 107 1.34 8.60 -1.12
CA GLU A 107 0.83 9.15 0.13
C GLU A 107 -0.30 10.14 -0.13
N VAL A 108 -1.36 10.01 0.66
CA VAL A 108 -2.49 10.94 0.66
C VAL A 108 -2.18 12.03 1.68
N ILE A 109 -2.08 13.25 1.19
CA ILE A 109 -1.76 14.40 2.04
C ILE A 109 -3.00 15.26 2.21
#